data_9a512a86dd79e00b0d7febeab5b7d825
#
_entry.id   9a512a86dd79e00b0d7febeab5b7d825
#
_cell.length_a   1.000
_cell.length_b   1.000
_cell.length_c   1.000
_cell.angle_alpha   90.00
_cell.angle_beta   90.00
_cell.angle_gamma   90.00
#
_symmetry.space_group_name_H-M   'P 1'
#
loop_
_entity.id
_entity.type
_entity.pdbx_description
1 polymer ?
#
loop_
_entity_poly.entity_id
_entity_poly.type
_entity_poly.pdbx_seq_one_letter_code
_entity_poly.pdbx_strand_id
1 'polypeptide(L)'
;MDSLPRSSSLSDVANLFVELLANEGTAAHPYCAPVVLGDRQSFVRDLVDFADFVHLVTLLHGQVPGLIDHAASRTVEVSARAWLLQGLEAFAYEREYLGRLCVAVGPLPSTTGHHETSAIIAQQRHALEMLAQSDRRGCALGTAVTMVLEWDAIRAVLDAGAMRLGIEPPARRLPSRNDTVKLLDTLPEPERISRAMLFGASQLLGQHRGMWDLLEARADIRRDH
;
A
#
# COMPACT_ATOMS: atom_id res chain seq x y z
N MET A 1 -41.47 -13.40 18.83
CA MET A 1 -40.46 -14.15 18.03
C MET A 1 -39.47 -13.12 17.54
N ASP A 2 -38.44 -12.87 18.36
CA ASP A 2 -37.40 -11.92 18.04
C ASP A 2 -36.44 -12.55 17.03
N SER A 3 -36.40 -11.94 15.84
CA SER A 3 -35.39 -12.27 14.83
C SER A 3 -34.07 -11.69 15.26
N LEU A 4 -33.15 -12.54 15.71
CA LEU A 4 -31.74 -12.17 15.92
C LEU A 4 -31.17 -11.56 14.61
N PRO A 5 -30.41 -10.49 14.68
CA PRO A 5 -29.73 -9.95 13.50
C PRO A 5 -28.77 -11.02 12.95
N ARG A 6 -28.96 -11.39 11.68
CA ARG A 6 -27.99 -12.21 10.95
C ARG A 6 -26.66 -11.48 11.01
N SER A 7 -25.65 -12.13 11.60
CA SER A 7 -24.27 -11.72 11.40
C SER A 7 -24.04 -11.70 9.89
N SER A 8 -23.80 -10.52 9.31
CA SER A 8 -23.46 -10.39 7.90
C SER A 8 -22.13 -11.11 7.68
N SER A 9 -22.18 -12.31 7.12
CA SER A 9 -20.99 -12.94 6.55
C SER A 9 -20.50 -12.02 5.41
N LEU A 10 -19.21 -11.75 5.38
CA LEU A 10 -18.58 -11.05 4.28
C LEU A 10 -18.83 -11.78 2.96
N SER A 11 -18.88 -11.07 1.84
CA SER A 11 -18.93 -11.68 0.52
C SER A 11 -17.69 -12.56 0.28
N ASP A 12 -17.79 -13.54 -0.59
CA ASP A 12 -16.65 -14.42 -0.92
C ASP A 12 -15.46 -13.60 -1.42
N VAL A 13 -15.71 -12.53 -2.17
CA VAL A 13 -14.66 -11.63 -2.66
C VAL A 13 -13.99 -10.85 -1.55
N ALA A 14 -14.75 -10.31 -0.61
CA ALA A 14 -14.19 -9.60 0.54
C ALA A 14 -13.32 -10.53 1.40
N ASN A 15 -13.75 -11.78 1.61
CA ASN A 15 -12.94 -12.78 2.30
C ASN A 15 -11.62 -13.06 1.58
N LEU A 16 -11.66 -13.25 0.25
CA LEU A 16 -10.45 -13.48 -0.55
C LEU A 16 -9.46 -12.30 -0.49
N PHE A 17 -9.94 -11.05 -0.48
CA PHE A 17 -9.08 -9.88 -0.27
C PHE A 17 -8.43 -9.88 1.12
N VAL A 18 -9.19 -10.20 2.16
CA VAL A 18 -8.67 -10.27 3.54
C VAL A 18 -7.61 -11.37 3.68
N GLU A 19 -7.86 -12.54 3.11
CA GLU A 19 -6.91 -13.66 3.11
C GLU A 19 -5.64 -13.33 2.33
N LEU A 20 -5.78 -12.71 1.16
CA LEU A 20 -4.65 -12.31 0.32
C LEU A 20 -3.74 -11.31 1.07
N LEU A 21 -4.33 -10.29 1.69
CA LEU A 21 -3.60 -9.32 2.50
C LEU A 21 -2.93 -9.94 3.73
N ALA A 22 -3.59 -10.89 4.38
CA ALA A 22 -3.03 -11.57 5.54
C ALA A 22 -1.82 -12.43 5.19
N ASN A 23 -1.78 -12.99 3.98
CA ASN A 23 -0.71 -13.89 3.54
C ASN A 23 0.41 -13.19 2.77
N GLU A 24 0.09 -12.17 1.99
CA GLU A 24 1.03 -11.54 1.04
C GLU A 24 1.29 -10.05 1.32
N GLY A 25 0.55 -9.44 2.24
CA GLY A 25 0.65 -8.01 2.55
C GLY A 25 1.90 -7.65 3.36
N THR A 26 2.14 -6.36 3.47
CA THR A 26 3.25 -5.75 4.23
C THR A 26 3.34 -6.30 5.67
N ALA A 27 2.20 -6.49 6.34
CA ALA A 27 2.17 -7.03 7.69
C ALA A 27 2.63 -8.50 7.80
N ALA A 28 2.61 -9.25 6.69
CA ALA A 28 3.10 -10.63 6.63
C ALA A 28 4.59 -10.73 6.25
N HIS A 29 5.21 -9.64 5.78
CA HIS A 29 6.62 -9.66 5.38
C HIS A 29 7.53 -9.68 6.62
N PRO A 30 8.49 -10.62 6.75
CA PRO A 30 9.33 -10.78 7.95
C PRO A 30 10.09 -9.51 8.34
N TYR A 31 10.57 -8.75 7.37
CA TYR A 31 11.35 -7.54 7.61
C TYR A 31 10.54 -6.39 8.22
N CYS A 32 9.26 -6.26 7.89
CA CYS A 32 8.41 -5.18 8.39
C CYS A 32 7.35 -5.62 9.41
N ALA A 33 7.01 -6.90 9.50
CA ALA A 33 6.03 -7.42 10.46
C ALA A 33 6.31 -6.99 11.91
N PRO A 34 7.56 -7.01 12.43
CA PRO A 34 7.83 -6.54 13.79
C PRO A 34 7.42 -5.09 14.03
N VAL A 35 7.67 -4.17 13.06
CA VAL A 35 7.26 -2.76 13.17
C VAL A 35 5.74 -2.64 13.21
N VAL A 36 5.05 -3.33 12.31
CA VAL A 36 3.58 -3.31 12.19
C VAL A 36 2.94 -3.84 13.49
N LEU A 37 3.57 -4.82 14.13
CA LEU A 37 3.14 -5.37 15.43
C LEU A 37 3.60 -4.52 16.63
N GLY A 38 4.25 -3.38 16.40
CA GLY A 38 4.64 -2.45 17.47
C GLY A 38 6.00 -2.74 18.11
N ASP A 39 6.82 -3.60 17.52
CA ASP A 39 8.21 -3.82 17.98
C ASP A 39 9.05 -2.58 17.65
N ARG A 40 9.49 -1.92 18.73
CA ARG A 40 10.36 -0.74 18.63
C ARG A 40 11.83 -1.08 18.34
N GLN A 41 12.19 -2.35 18.28
CA GLN A 41 13.56 -2.83 18.03
C GLN A 41 13.84 -3.21 16.55
N SER A 42 12.92 -2.87 15.65
CA SER A 42 12.98 -3.21 14.23
C SER A 42 13.91 -2.30 13.41
N PHE A 43 14.00 -2.55 12.10
CA PHE A 43 14.83 -1.78 11.15
C PHE A 43 14.61 -0.25 11.20
N VAL A 44 13.44 0.21 11.62
CA VAL A 44 13.15 1.64 11.81
C VAL A 44 14.08 2.32 12.84
N ARG A 45 14.83 1.53 13.63
CA ARG A 45 15.85 2.09 14.56
C ARG A 45 17.08 2.58 13.81
N ASP A 46 17.44 1.99 12.71
CA ASP A 46 18.47 2.50 11.82
C ASP A 46 17.89 3.59 10.94
N LEU A 47 18.37 4.81 11.09
CA LEU A 47 17.89 5.95 10.31
C LEU A 47 18.24 5.82 8.82
N VAL A 48 19.28 5.09 8.49
CA VAL A 48 19.70 4.84 7.10
C VAL A 48 18.71 3.88 6.43
N ASP A 49 18.32 2.80 7.14
CA ASP A 49 17.33 1.85 6.66
C ASP A 49 15.95 2.52 6.53
N PHE A 50 15.59 3.36 7.49
CA PHE A 50 14.35 4.13 7.41
C PHE A 50 14.36 5.16 6.27
N ALA A 51 15.50 5.83 6.03
CA ALA A 51 15.64 6.75 4.90
C ALA A 51 15.48 6.02 3.56
N ASP A 52 16.10 4.84 3.40
CA ASP A 52 15.89 3.98 2.23
C ASP A 52 14.41 3.69 2.01
N PHE A 53 13.71 3.24 3.06
CA PHE A 53 12.27 2.94 2.97
C PHE A 53 11.46 4.16 2.54
N VAL A 54 11.65 5.32 3.17
CA VAL A 54 10.93 6.55 2.83
C VAL A 54 11.15 6.93 1.36
N HIS A 55 12.40 6.86 0.88
CA HIS A 55 12.69 7.16 -0.52
C HIS A 55 12.07 6.16 -1.49
N LEU A 56 12.17 4.84 -1.22
CA LEU A 56 11.63 3.83 -2.12
C LEU A 56 10.09 3.86 -2.17
N VAL A 57 9.41 4.01 -1.03
CA VAL A 57 7.95 4.13 -1.03
C VAL A 57 7.48 5.42 -1.70
N THR A 58 8.26 6.52 -1.58
CA THR A 58 7.96 7.78 -2.27
C THR A 58 8.15 7.65 -3.79
N LEU A 59 9.18 6.96 -4.25
CA LEU A 59 9.38 6.67 -5.66
C LEU A 59 8.25 5.83 -6.25
N LEU A 60 7.69 4.89 -5.46
CA LEU A 60 6.58 4.04 -5.88
C LEU A 60 5.25 4.78 -5.91
N HIS A 61 4.95 5.59 -4.90
CA HIS A 61 3.59 6.09 -4.65
C HIS A 61 3.47 7.62 -4.54
N GLY A 62 4.58 8.34 -4.54
CA GLY A 62 4.58 9.80 -4.34
C GLY A 62 4.16 10.62 -5.57
N GLN A 63 4.05 10.02 -6.76
CA GLN A 63 3.76 10.75 -8.00
C GLN A 63 2.27 11.01 -8.24
N VAL A 64 1.98 12.05 -9.02
CA VAL A 64 0.65 12.43 -9.50
C VAL A 64 0.69 12.52 -11.04
N PRO A 65 -0.25 11.86 -11.76
CA PRO A 65 -1.27 10.96 -11.23
C PRO A 65 -0.66 9.64 -10.73
N GLY A 66 -1.16 9.13 -9.61
CA GLY A 66 -0.78 7.85 -9.06
C GLY A 66 -1.85 6.79 -9.25
N LEU A 67 -1.70 5.68 -8.55
CA LEU A 67 -2.53 4.49 -8.69
C LEU A 67 -4.02 4.76 -8.44
N ILE A 68 -4.36 5.45 -7.33
CA ILE A 68 -5.75 5.76 -6.98
C ILE A 68 -6.34 6.79 -7.96
N ASP A 69 -5.54 7.75 -8.43
CA ASP A 69 -5.94 8.75 -9.43
C ASP A 69 -6.38 8.08 -10.74
N HIS A 70 -5.58 7.13 -11.23
CA HIS A 70 -5.91 6.35 -12.42
C HIS A 70 -7.13 5.45 -12.20
N ALA A 71 -7.21 4.76 -11.05
CA ALA A 71 -8.36 3.92 -10.74
C ALA A 71 -9.66 4.73 -10.71
N ALA A 72 -9.66 5.95 -10.15
CA ALA A 72 -10.81 6.84 -10.13
C ALA A 72 -11.28 7.25 -11.53
N SER A 73 -10.35 7.38 -12.49
CA SER A 73 -10.66 7.71 -13.89
C SER A 73 -11.14 6.51 -14.72
N ARG A 74 -10.74 5.29 -14.35
CA ARG A 74 -10.99 4.06 -15.12
C ARG A 74 -12.14 3.21 -14.60
N THR A 75 -12.51 3.38 -13.32
CA THR A 75 -13.56 2.58 -12.70
C THR A 75 -14.95 3.08 -13.11
N VAL A 76 -15.76 2.17 -13.64
CA VAL A 76 -17.12 2.47 -14.11
C VAL A 76 -18.19 2.11 -13.08
N GLU A 77 -17.83 1.43 -12.00
CA GLU A 77 -18.72 1.00 -10.93
C GLU A 77 -19.17 2.21 -10.12
N VAL A 78 -20.46 2.57 -10.27
CA VAL A 78 -21.06 3.76 -9.62
C VAL A 78 -20.97 3.68 -8.10
N SER A 79 -21.13 2.47 -7.52
CA SER A 79 -20.99 2.23 -6.08
C SER A 79 -19.59 2.51 -5.54
N ALA A 80 -18.55 2.37 -6.37
CA ALA A 80 -17.17 2.64 -5.97
C ALA A 80 -16.78 4.13 -6.10
N ARG A 81 -17.58 4.94 -6.79
CA ARG A 81 -17.19 6.31 -7.13
C ARG A 81 -16.91 7.20 -5.91
N ALA A 82 -17.82 7.20 -4.94
CA ALA A 82 -17.67 8.03 -3.73
C ALA A 82 -16.44 7.60 -2.92
N TRP A 83 -16.22 6.30 -2.79
CA TRP A 83 -15.05 5.74 -2.10
C TRP A 83 -13.73 6.09 -2.82
N LEU A 84 -13.70 6.00 -4.16
CA LEU A 84 -12.52 6.38 -4.96
C LEU A 84 -12.20 7.87 -4.85
N LEU A 85 -13.20 8.75 -4.86
CA LEU A 85 -12.99 10.20 -4.68
C LEU A 85 -12.45 10.51 -3.30
N GLN A 86 -13.01 9.89 -2.25
CA GLN A 86 -12.48 10.02 -0.88
C GLN A 86 -11.04 9.49 -0.80
N GLY A 87 -10.75 8.36 -1.41
CA GLY A 87 -9.41 7.77 -1.47
C GLY A 87 -8.40 8.67 -2.17
N LEU A 88 -8.80 9.29 -3.28
CA LEU A 88 -7.97 10.23 -4.05
C LEU A 88 -7.61 11.48 -3.23
N GLU A 89 -8.61 12.12 -2.62
CA GLU A 89 -8.38 13.29 -1.76
C GLU A 89 -7.50 12.94 -0.56
N ALA A 90 -7.78 11.81 0.09
CA ALA A 90 -7.03 11.37 1.25
C ALA A 90 -5.58 11.02 0.91
N PHE A 91 -5.34 10.38 -0.25
CA PHE A 91 -4.00 10.00 -0.66
C PHE A 91 -3.12 11.20 -1.04
N ALA A 92 -3.71 12.34 -1.38
CA ALA A 92 -2.96 13.59 -1.54
C ALA A 92 -2.25 14.01 -0.23
N TYR A 93 -2.91 13.84 0.92
CA TYR A 93 -2.28 14.08 2.24
C TYR A 93 -1.19 13.06 2.58
N GLU A 94 -1.36 11.80 2.14
CA GLU A 94 -0.31 10.79 2.31
C GLU A 94 0.94 11.15 1.49
N ARG A 95 0.78 11.65 0.26
CA ARG A 95 1.90 12.14 -0.57
C ARG A 95 2.61 13.35 0.05
N GLU A 96 1.84 14.29 0.64
CA GLU A 96 2.42 15.41 1.37
C GLU A 96 3.24 14.92 2.57
N TYR A 97 2.72 13.94 3.30
CA TYR A 97 3.43 13.33 4.42
C TYR A 97 4.73 12.63 3.98
N LEU A 98 4.70 11.86 2.88
CA LEU A 98 5.89 11.27 2.29
C LEU A 98 6.93 12.34 1.91
N GLY A 99 6.50 13.45 1.31
CA GLY A 99 7.38 14.58 0.97
C GLY A 99 8.05 15.19 2.21
N ARG A 100 7.29 15.38 3.30
CA ARG A 100 7.84 15.85 4.58
C ARG A 100 8.87 14.89 5.15
N LEU A 101 8.60 13.58 5.09
CA LEU A 101 9.53 12.56 5.56
C LEU A 101 10.80 12.52 4.71
N CYS A 102 10.68 12.62 3.38
CA CYS A 102 11.86 12.69 2.47
C CYS A 102 12.79 13.86 2.84
N VAL A 103 12.22 15.01 3.17
CA VAL A 103 13.02 16.16 3.63
C VAL A 103 13.69 15.87 4.96
N ALA A 104 12.99 15.23 5.89
CA ALA A 104 13.48 14.98 7.23
C ALA A 104 14.56 13.89 7.30
N VAL A 105 14.47 12.85 6.48
CA VAL A 105 15.48 11.78 6.42
C VAL A 105 16.72 12.17 5.63
N GLY A 106 16.66 13.28 4.87
CA GLY A 106 17.77 13.73 4.04
C GLY A 106 17.88 12.98 2.70
N PRO A 107 19.04 13.01 2.05
CA PRO A 107 19.23 12.39 0.73
C PRO A 107 19.15 10.86 0.81
N LEU A 108 18.81 10.23 -0.31
CA LEU A 108 18.81 8.77 -0.44
C LEU A 108 20.19 8.21 -0.07
N PRO A 109 20.27 7.24 0.84
CA PRO A 109 21.53 6.66 1.27
C PRO A 109 22.32 6.04 0.12
N SER A 110 23.62 6.34 0.08
CA SER A 110 24.54 5.73 -0.88
C SER A 110 24.90 4.32 -0.39
N THR A 111 24.35 3.31 -1.05
CA THR A 111 24.63 1.90 -0.79
C THR A 111 25.11 1.26 -2.09
N THR A 112 26.01 0.29 -2.00
CA THR A 112 26.43 -0.51 -3.17
C THR A 112 25.20 -1.05 -3.90
N GLY A 113 25.19 -1.00 -5.24
CA GLY A 113 24.02 -1.42 -6.03
C GLY A 113 22.93 -0.33 -6.17
N HIS A 114 23.24 0.94 -5.91
CA HIS A 114 22.25 2.03 -6.00
C HIS A 114 21.59 2.15 -7.39
N HIS A 115 22.34 1.96 -8.47
CA HIS A 115 21.77 2.03 -9.82
C HIS A 115 20.80 0.89 -10.11
N GLU A 116 21.12 -0.33 -9.66
CA GLU A 116 20.25 -1.50 -9.77
C GLU A 116 18.98 -1.29 -8.96
N THR A 117 19.08 -0.79 -7.75
CA THR A 117 17.93 -0.44 -6.90
C THR A 117 17.01 0.54 -7.61
N SER A 118 17.55 1.61 -8.16
CA SER A 118 16.77 2.63 -8.88
C SER A 118 16.06 2.06 -10.11
N ALA A 119 16.72 1.15 -10.84
CA ALA A 119 16.12 0.47 -11.99
C ALA A 119 14.98 -0.47 -11.57
N ILE A 120 15.16 -1.25 -10.50
CA ILE A 120 14.13 -2.16 -9.95
C ILE A 120 12.90 -1.35 -9.53
N ILE A 121 13.06 -0.28 -8.76
CA ILE A 121 11.94 0.56 -8.31
C ILE A 121 11.23 1.25 -9.48
N ALA A 122 11.96 1.71 -10.49
CA ALA A 122 11.37 2.28 -11.69
C ALA A 122 10.52 1.24 -12.45
N GLN A 123 10.97 0.01 -12.52
CA GLN A 123 10.25 -1.11 -13.14
C GLN A 123 8.99 -1.47 -12.33
N GLN A 124 9.08 -1.54 -10.98
CA GLN A 124 7.94 -1.76 -10.11
C GLN A 124 6.88 -0.66 -10.26
N ARG A 125 7.31 0.60 -10.27
CA ARG A 125 6.41 1.73 -10.52
C ARG A 125 5.70 1.61 -11.85
N HIS A 126 6.43 1.31 -12.93
CA HIS A 126 5.82 1.11 -14.24
C HIS A 126 4.80 -0.04 -14.24
N ALA A 127 5.09 -1.15 -13.56
CA ALA A 127 4.13 -2.25 -13.40
C ALA A 127 2.85 -1.79 -12.67
N LEU A 128 2.96 -0.98 -11.62
CA LEU A 128 1.80 -0.42 -10.90
C LEU A 128 1.00 0.55 -11.77
N GLU A 129 1.65 1.39 -12.59
CA GLU A 129 0.99 2.28 -13.55
C GLU A 129 0.18 1.48 -14.58
N MET A 130 0.75 0.40 -15.11
CA MET A 130 0.07 -0.50 -16.06
C MET A 130 -1.16 -1.18 -15.44
N LEU A 131 -1.10 -1.58 -14.17
CA LEU A 131 -2.24 -2.15 -13.44
C LEU A 131 -3.36 -1.12 -13.26
N ALA A 132 -3.00 0.09 -12.82
CA ALA A 132 -3.95 1.16 -12.57
C ALA A 132 -4.62 1.68 -13.86
N GLN A 133 -3.92 1.56 -14.99
CA GLN A 133 -4.42 1.94 -16.32
C GLN A 133 -5.00 0.76 -17.11
N SER A 134 -5.14 -0.41 -16.50
CA SER A 134 -5.64 -1.61 -17.17
C SER A 134 -7.06 -1.42 -17.72
N ASP A 135 -7.25 -1.78 -18.98
CA ASP A 135 -8.58 -1.84 -19.63
C ASP A 135 -9.43 -3.03 -19.15
N ARG A 136 -8.82 -3.96 -18.39
CA ARG A 136 -9.53 -5.09 -17.82
C ARG A 136 -10.42 -4.62 -16.67
N ARG A 137 -11.74 -4.62 -16.90
CA ARG A 137 -12.74 -4.16 -15.94
C ARG A 137 -12.55 -4.85 -14.58
N GLY A 138 -12.45 -4.06 -13.51
CA GLY A 138 -12.21 -4.50 -12.14
C GLY A 138 -10.73 -4.47 -11.73
N CYS A 139 -9.76 -4.60 -12.64
CA CYS A 139 -8.34 -4.64 -12.31
C CYS A 139 -7.90 -3.37 -11.56
N ALA A 140 -8.14 -2.19 -12.12
CA ALA A 140 -7.78 -0.92 -11.49
C ALA A 140 -8.46 -0.71 -10.12
N LEU A 141 -9.75 -1.10 -10.01
CA LEU A 141 -10.48 -1.01 -8.74
C LEU A 141 -9.88 -1.97 -7.70
N GLY A 142 -9.60 -3.22 -8.06
CA GLY A 142 -8.97 -4.18 -7.15
C GLY A 142 -7.61 -3.73 -6.66
N THR A 143 -6.80 -3.15 -7.57
CA THR A 143 -5.51 -2.54 -7.21
C THR A 143 -5.68 -1.38 -6.23
N ALA A 144 -6.65 -0.47 -6.46
CA ALA A 144 -6.90 0.66 -5.55
C ALA A 144 -7.43 0.23 -4.18
N VAL A 145 -8.34 -0.74 -4.13
CA VAL A 145 -8.85 -1.34 -2.89
C VAL A 145 -7.70 -1.92 -2.07
N THR A 146 -6.84 -2.71 -2.71
CA THR A 146 -5.70 -3.31 -2.04
C THR A 146 -4.71 -2.26 -1.57
N MET A 147 -4.45 -1.22 -2.37
CA MET A 147 -3.59 -0.10 -1.97
C MET A 147 -4.08 0.57 -0.69
N VAL A 148 -5.38 0.85 -0.57
CA VAL A 148 -5.96 1.47 0.63
C VAL A 148 -5.87 0.55 1.84
N LEU A 149 -6.13 -0.75 1.68
CA LEU A 149 -6.04 -1.74 2.76
C LEU A 149 -4.60 -1.98 3.22
N GLU A 150 -3.65 -1.99 2.30
CA GLU A 150 -2.21 -2.16 2.56
C GLU A 150 -1.59 -0.94 3.23
N TRP A 151 -2.10 0.25 2.88
CA TRP A 151 -1.52 1.50 3.34
C TRP A 151 -1.50 1.63 4.86
N ASP A 152 -2.41 1.00 5.57
CA ASP A 152 -2.40 0.99 7.03
C ASP A 152 -1.12 0.37 7.61
N ALA A 153 -0.63 -0.71 7.01
CA ALA A 153 0.61 -1.37 7.43
C ALA A 153 1.84 -0.53 7.03
N ILE A 154 1.88 -0.03 5.79
CA ILE A 154 2.93 0.90 5.31
C ILE A 154 2.98 2.14 6.21
N ARG A 155 1.81 2.69 6.54
CA ARG A 155 1.70 3.87 7.39
C ARG A 155 2.16 3.62 8.83
N ALA A 156 1.96 2.41 9.37
CA ALA A 156 2.49 2.06 10.69
C ALA A 156 4.02 2.16 10.73
N VAL A 157 4.68 1.74 9.65
CA VAL A 157 6.15 1.86 9.50
C VAL A 157 6.58 3.32 9.37
N LEU A 158 5.89 4.11 8.54
CA LEU A 158 6.16 5.55 8.37
C LEU A 158 5.99 6.31 9.68
N ASP A 159 4.90 6.04 10.42
CA ASP A 159 4.59 6.70 11.69
C ASP A 159 5.62 6.36 12.77
N ALA A 160 6.04 5.10 12.84
CA ALA A 160 7.09 4.67 13.78
C ALA A 160 8.41 5.41 13.57
N GLY A 161 8.84 5.56 12.30
CA GLY A 161 10.05 6.30 11.97
C GLY A 161 9.91 7.81 12.14
N ALA A 162 8.75 8.38 11.77
CA ALA A 162 8.46 9.80 11.96
C ALA A 162 8.56 10.21 13.43
N MET A 163 7.97 9.43 14.32
CA MET A 163 8.06 9.69 15.78
C MET A 163 9.51 9.69 16.28
N ARG A 164 10.39 8.87 15.72
CA ARG A 164 11.82 8.88 16.06
C ARG A 164 12.55 10.13 15.57
N LEU A 165 12.08 10.72 14.47
CA LEU A 165 12.58 12.00 13.96
C LEU A 165 11.94 13.21 14.68
N GLY A 166 11.06 12.99 15.67
CA GLY A 166 10.32 14.06 16.35
C GLY A 166 9.23 14.68 15.48
N ILE A 167 8.78 13.97 14.43
CA ILE A 167 7.72 14.41 13.53
C ILE A 167 6.41 13.78 13.99
N GLU A 168 5.41 14.61 14.29
CA GLU A 168 4.07 14.13 14.59
C GLU A 168 3.39 13.62 13.31
N PRO A 169 2.97 12.33 13.27
CA PRO A 169 2.23 11.79 12.15
C PRO A 169 0.88 12.51 11.96
N PRO A 170 0.51 12.91 10.74
CA PRO A 170 -0.80 13.51 10.49
C PRO A 170 -1.93 12.50 10.65
N ALA A 171 -3.13 12.99 10.93
CA ALA A 171 -4.31 12.14 11.01
C ALA A 171 -4.55 11.36 9.71
N ARG A 172 -4.92 10.08 9.83
CA ARG A 172 -5.27 9.22 8.71
C ARG A 172 -6.61 9.64 8.14
N ARG A 173 -6.71 9.75 6.81
CA ARG A 173 -7.92 10.20 6.09
C ARG A 173 -8.43 9.20 5.06
N LEU A 174 -7.66 8.17 4.74
CA LEU A 174 -8.07 7.11 3.81
C LEU A 174 -9.36 6.44 4.31
N PRO A 175 -10.19 5.92 3.39
CA PRO A 175 -11.33 5.11 3.77
C PRO A 175 -10.93 4.02 4.75
N SER A 176 -11.75 3.80 5.78
CA SER A 176 -11.46 2.79 6.77
C SER A 176 -11.45 1.38 6.16
N ARG A 177 -10.75 0.43 6.82
CA ARG A 177 -10.81 -0.99 6.44
C ARG A 177 -12.27 -1.48 6.35
N ASN A 178 -13.12 -1.10 7.31
CA ASN A 178 -14.53 -1.49 7.33
C ASN A 178 -15.30 -0.92 6.13
N ASP A 179 -15.09 0.34 5.77
CA ASP A 179 -15.77 0.97 4.63
C ASP A 179 -15.29 0.37 3.31
N THR A 180 -14.01 0.01 3.23
CA THR A 180 -13.43 -0.64 2.06
C THR A 180 -13.96 -2.07 1.89
N VAL A 181 -14.07 -2.83 2.97
CA VAL A 181 -14.67 -4.17 2.95
C VAL A 181 -16.16 -4.10 2.60
N LYS A 182 -16.92 -3.16 3.17
CA LYS A 182 -18.32 -2.91 2.79
C LYS A 182 -18.48 -2.57 1.32
N LEU A 183 -17.55 -1.79 0.75
CA LEU A 183 -17.57 -1.54 -0.69
C LEU A 183 -17.52 -2.85 -1.47
N LEU A 184 -16.61 -3.77 -1.13
CA LEU A 184 -16.51 -5.07 -1.79
C LEU A 184 -17.82 -5.86 -1.70
N ASP A 185 -18.53 -5.80 -0.57
CA ASP A 185 -19.82 -6.45 -0.38
C ASP A 185 -20.96 -5.83 -1.22
N THR A 186 -20.83 -4.58 -1.62
CA THR A 186 -21.87 -3.86 -2.38
C THR A 186 -21.66 -3.90 -3.90
N LEU A 187 -20.50 -4.36 -4.36
CA LEU A 187 -20.23 -4.41 -5.79
C LEU A 187 -21.07 -5.49 -6.46
N PRO A 188 -21.86 -5.14 -7.51
CA PRO A 188 -22.56 -6.15 -8.30
C PRO A 188 -21.55 -6.90 -9.16
N GLU A 189 -21.20 -8.14 -8.78
CA GLU A 189 -20.04 -8.81 -9.37
C GLU A 189 -20.37 -10.06 -10.17
N PRO A 190 -20.24 -9.99 -11.51
CA PRO A 190 -19.94 -11.18 -12.29
C PRO A 190 -18.56 -11.73 -11.86
N GLU A 191 -18.44 -13.04 -11.69
CA GLU A 191 -17.18 -13.76 -11.34
C GLU A 191 -15.94 -13.28 -12.13
N ARG A 192 -16.14 -12.84 -13.36
CA ARG A 192 -15.08 -12.30 -14.22
C ARG A 192 -14.47 -10.99 -13.66
N ILE A 193 -15.28 -10.13 -13.04
CA ILE A 193 -14.83 -8.87 -12.46
C ILE A 193 -14.06 -9.16 -11.17
N SER A 194 -14.58 -10.02 -10.32
CA SER A 194 -13.93 -10.45 -9.08
C SER A 194 -12.55 -11.03 -9.34
N ARG A 195 -12.40 -11.88 -10.36
CA ARG A 195 -11.09 -12.41 -10.79
C ARG A 195 -10.13 -11.32 -11.25
N ALA A 196 -10.62 -10.30 -11.96
CA ALA A 196 -9.79 -9.18 -12.40
C ALA A 196 -9.36 -8.29 -11.22
N MET A 197 -10.25 -8.09 -10.24
CA MET A 197 -9.93 -7.37 -9.01
C MET A 197 -8.86 -8.09 -8.20
N LEU A 198 -9.01 -9.39 -7.97
CA LEU A 198 -8.03 -10.22 -7.25
C LEU A 198 -6.68 -10.28 -7.98
N PHE A 199 -6.68 -10.31 -9.31
CA PHE A 199 -5.45 -10.20 -10.08
C PHE A 199 -4.75 -8.86 -9.81
N GLY A 200 -5.47 -7.72 -9.88
CA GLY A 200 -4.91 -6.41 -9.55
C GLY A 200 -4.37 -6.34 -8.13
N ALA A 201 -5.07 -6.94 -7.17
CA ALA A 201 -4.67 -7.06 -5.78
C ALA A 201 -3.35 -7.82 -5.61
N SER A 202 -3.28 -9.05 -6.12
CA SER A 202 -2.09 -9.91 -6.03
C SER A 202 -0.87 -9.27 -6.69
N GLN A 203 -1.05 -8.62 -7.84
CA GLN A 203 0.05 -7.92 -8.51
C GLN A 203 0.57 -6.73 -7.71
N LEU A 204 -0.30 -5.92 -7.08
CA LEU A 204 0.12 -4.83 -6.20
C LEU A 204 0.94 -5.38 -5.00
N LEU A 205 0.42 -6.40 -4.33
CA LEU A 205 1.12 -7.01 -3.18
C LEU A 205 2.48 -7.58 -3.58
N GLY A 206 2.57 -8.18 -4.77
CA GLY A 206 3.85 -8.64 -5.32
C GLY A 206 4.87 -7.51 -5.50
N GLN A 207 4.43 -6.31 -5.96
CA GLN A 207 5.33 -5.16 -6.06
C GLN A 207 5.75 -4.63 -4.68
N HIS A 208 4.83 -4.56 -3.71
CA HIS A 208 5.17 -4.17 -2.34
C HIS A 208 6.13 -5.17 -1.70
N ARG A 209 5.88 -6.48 -1.86
CA ARG A 209 6.79 -7.51 -1.36
C ARG A 209 8.20 -7.37 -1.95
N GLY A 210 8.30 -7.19 -3.27
CA GLY A 210 9.59 -6.94 -3.92
C GLY A 210 10.29 -5.67 -3.43
N MET A 211 9.56 -4.62 -3.05
CA MET A 211 10.14 -3.45 -2.39
C MET A 211 10.71 -3.82 -1.01
N TRP A 212 10.00 -4.61 -0.22
CA TRP A 212 10.46 -5.03 1.11
C TRP A 212 11.67 -5.97 1.02
N ASP A 213 11.66 -6.94 0.10
CA ASP A 213 12.82 -7.81 -0.18
C ASP A 213 14.05 -6.99 -0.54
N LEU A 214 13.88 -5.94 -1.36
CA LEU A 214 14.97 -5.05 -1.76
C LEU A 214 15.52 -4.24 -0.58
N LEU A 215 14.66 -3.74 0.30
CA LEU A 215 15.05 -3.00 1.51
C LEU A 215 15.82 -3.89 2.48
N GLU A 216 15.37 -5.12 2.69
CA GLU A 216 16.06 -6.11 3.52
C GLU A 216 17.45 -6.41 2.98
N ALA A 217 17.56 -6.71 1.69
CA ALA A 217 18.86 -6.98 1.05
C ALA A 217 19.84 -5.79 1.15
N ARG A 218 19.34 -4.55 1.02
CA ARG A 218 20.17 -3.34 1.17
C ARG A 218 20.63 -3.13 2.62
N ALA A 219 19.78 -3.45 3.60
CA ALA A 219 20.15 -3.39 5.00
C ALA A 219 21.22 -4.45 5.34
N ASP A 220 21.12 -5.66 4.77
CA ASP A 220 22.12 -6.71 4.94
C ASP A 220 23.48 -6.29 4.38
N ILE A 221 23.52 -5.75 3.15
CA ILE A 221 24.76 -5.23 2.55
C ILE A 221 25.45 -4.19 3.45
N ARG A 222 24.66 -3.30 4.11
CA ARG A 222 25.24 -2.29 5.02
C ARG A 222 25.78 -2.88 6.32
N ARG A 223 25.21 -3.98 6.78
CA ARG A 223 25.66 -4.66 8.02
C ARG A 223 26.96 -5.47 7.81
N ASP A 224 27.20 -5.90 6.58
CA ASP A 224 28.38 -6.70 6.21
C ASP A 224 29.62 -5.82 5.90
N HIS A 225 29.48 -4.49 5.89
CA HIS A 225 30.54 -3.50 5.62
C HIS A 225 30.82 -2.62 6.82
#